data_438b417e15fd7eb80fc12d77a5daa5b8
#
_entry.id   438b417e15fd7eb80fc12d77a5daa5b8
#
_cell.length_a   1.000
_cell.length_b   1.000
_cell.length_c   1.000
_cell.angle_alpha   90.00
_cell.angle_beta   90.00
_cell.angle_gamma   90.00
#
_symmetry.space_group_name_H-M   'P 1'
#
loop_
_entity.id
_entity.type
_entity.pdbx_description
1 polymer ?
#
loop_
_entity_poly.entity_id
_entity_poly.type
_entity_poly.pdbx_seq_one_letter_code
_entity_poly.pdbx_strand_id
1 'polypeptide(L)'
;MGWRYIAMRTVSGDFLDWDVPFVPDGPPKRELSGPGQMQGKIDPEYLRLMAKPDGLPVMAEWGTSLFAEYDGRIRWGGMVTNLGFEGQAMKVTCAGYTAYPSEIPYLGSGIRSGAKIPQKWKYDGKDKNNDGYIDGTKPKQKMPKRPPDKISTRWDAFDVVRHIWAHLQSFDMAKLGVTLDGHDSGYKLGAANGEDPWELLWWNNPDCGQTINSVMQLAKADYLERHYWDGTKEKIRHHIDFGTRRLGKTRSDLRFAQGENIIEIATPHNQGDMFASDVYVLGKGTGAKTPRARVVNYDKRVRRARMITRKDTANMSTLTEAGKAEHARHTQQLTIPAIAIRHHYNAPLGSWNLGDRILLQVEVPWVGELAIWHRVVSEEIDPAAGTAVLRLTRSNYYG
;
A
#
# COMPACT_ATOMS: atom_id res chain seq x y z
N MET A 1 -9.04 -5.56 32.84
CA MET A 1 -8.82 -4.67 31.71
C MET A 1 -9.33 -5.37 30.46
N GLY A 2 -9.92 -4.64 29.52
CA GLY A 2 -10.63 -5.23 28.39
C GLY A 2 -10.61 -4.33 27.16
N TRP A 3 -11.24 -4.78 26.11
CA TRP A 3 -11.49 -3.97 24.93
C TRP A 3 -12.48 -2.86 25.25
N ARG A 4 -12.26 -1.68 24.68
CA ARG A 4 -13.16 -0.55 24.65
C ARG A 4 -13.25 -0.04 23.21
N TYR A 5 -14.46 0.28 22.78
CA TYR A 5 -14.70 0.76 21.41
C TYR A 5 -15.18 2.20 21.46
N ILE A 6 -14.45 3.09 20.81
CA ILE A 6 -14.67 4.53 20.86
C ILE A 6 -15.18 4.98 19.50
N ALA A 7 -16.32 5.69 19.48
CA ALA A 7 -16.87 6.30 18.27
C ALA A 7 -16.53 7.79 18.22
N MET A 8 -16.11 8.25 17.05
CA MET A 8 -15.73 9.63 16.79
C MET A 8 -16.22 10.06 15.40
N ARG A 9 -16.58 11.33 15.22
CA ARG A 9 -16.83 11.88 13.89
C ARG A 9 -15.54 11.88 13.08
N THR A 10 -15.61 11.32 11.88
CA THR A 10 -14.43 11.11 11.02
C THR A 10 -13.74 12.43 10.65
N VAL A 11 -14.51 13.49 10.36
CA VAL A 11 -13.94 14.76 9.88
C VAL A 11 -13.70 15.75 11.02
N SER A 12 -14.66 15.96 11.92
CA SER A 12 -14.50 16.94 13.01
C SER A 12 -13.61 16.43 14.15
N GLY A 13 -13.51 15.12 14.31
CA GLY A 13 -12.75 14.51 15.40
C GLY A 13 -13.48 14.55 16.75
N ASP A 14 -14.78 14.90 16.75
CA ASP A 14 -15.59 14.96 17.97
C ASP A 14 -15.93 13.56 18.45
N PHE A 15 -15.70 13.29 19.73
CA PHE A 15 -16.10 12.03 20.34
C PHE A 15 -17.62 11.94 20.47
N LEU A 16 -18.17 10.84 19.97
CA LEU A 16 -19.60 10.55 20.02
C LEU A 16 -19.93 9.63 21.19
N ASP A 17 -19.10 8.64 21.42
CA ASP A 17 -19.21 7.71 22.52
C ASP A 17 -17.84 7.12 22.86
N TRP A 18 -17.56 7.01 24.15
CA TRP A 18 -16.29 6.50 24.67
C TRP A 18 -16.27 4.99 24.89
N ASP A 19 -17.43 4.34 24.87
CA ASP A 19 -17.57 2.90 25.12
C ASP A 19 -18.80 2.33 24.42
N VAL A 20 -18.73 2.31 23.10
CA VAL A 20 -19.79 1.74 22.25
C VAL A 20 -19.96 0.25 22.56
N PRO A 21 -21.19 -0.25 22.79
CA PRO A 21 -21.46 -1.68 22.98
C PRO A 21 -21.32 -2.46 21.67
N PHE A 22 -20.11 -2.44 21.11
CA PHE A 22 -19.74 -3.12 19.90
C PHE A 22 -19.29 -4.54 20.23
N VAL A 23 -19.91 -5.53 19.59
CA VAL A 23 -19.54 -6.93 19.69
C VAL A 23 -18.75 -7.31 18.44
N PRO A 24 -17.41 -7.41 18.52
CA PRO A 24 -16.60 -7.75 17.35
C PRO A 24 -16.82 -9.20 16.93
N ASP A 25 -16.76 -9.47 15.62
CA ASP A 25 -16.73 -10.83 15.08
C ASP A 25 -15.37 -11.53 15.33
N GLY A 26 -14.33 -10.74 15.66
CA GLY A 26 -12.99 -11.18 15.98
C GLY A 26 -12.07 -9.99 16.26
N PRO A 27 -10.79 -10.22 16.59
CA PRO A 27 -9.83 -9.16 16.79
C PRO A 27 -9.68 -8.29 15.53
N PRO A 28 -9.41 -6.99 15.68
CA PRO A 28 -9.21 -6.12 14.52
C PRO A 28 -7.97 -6.54 13.73
N LYS A 29 -8.12 -6.62 12.42
CA LYS A 29 -7.07 -6.96 11.47
C LYS A 29 -6.26 -5.72 11.13
N ARG A 30 -4.94 -5.76 11.38
CA ARG A 30 -3.97 -4.80 10.85
C ARG A 30 -3.29 -5.38 9.61
N GLU A 31 -2.99 -4.52 8.63
CA GLU A 31 -2.43 -4.96 7.36
C GLU A 31 -1.32 -4.03 6.90
N LEU A 32 -0.24 -4.62 6.40
CA LEU A 32 0.86 -3.90 5.78
C LEU A 32 0.47 -3.46 4.37
N SER A 33 0.62 -2.19 4.06
CA SER A 33 0.23 -1.61 2.76
C SER A 33 -1.24 -1.86 2.40
N GLY A 34 -2.08 -1.85 3.43
CA GLY A 34 -3.52 -2.02 3.31
C GLY A 34 -4.26 -1.39 4.50
N PRO A 35 -5.58 -1.18 4.39
CA PRO A 35 -6.35 -0.43 5.38
C PRO A 35 -6.63 -1.20 6.67
N GLY A 36 -6.35 -2.51 6.72
CA GLY A 36 -6.87 -3.31 7.83
C GLY A 36 -8.40 -3.28 7.89
N GLN A 37 -8.99 -4.07 8.77
CA GLN A 37 -10.45 -4.20 8.88
C GLN A 37 -10.87 -4.54 10.29
N MET A 38 -12.07 -4.11 10.66
CA MET A 38 -12.78 -4.57 11.85
C MET A 38 -14.26 -4.74 11.51
N GLN A 39 -14.85 -5.85 11.96
CA GLN A 39 -16.26 -6.13 11.77
C GLN A 39 -16.88 -6.56 13.09
N GLY A 40 -18.16 -6.33 13.23
CA GLY A 40 -18.92 -6.72 14.40
C GLY A 40 -20.36 -6.23 14.35
N LYS A 41 -21.02 -6.30 15.49
CA LYS A 41 -22.45 -6.02 15.62
C LYS A 41 -22.70 -5.01 16.72
N ILE A 42 -23.73 -4.20 16.53
CA ILE A 42 -24.27 -3.26 17.53
C ILE A 42 -25.77 -3.48 17.61
N ASP A 43 -26.32 -3.36 18.83
CA ASP A 43 -27.75 -3.37 19.03
C ASP A 43 -28.38 -2.10 18.40
N PRO A 44 -29.33 -2.22 17.48
CA PRO A 44 -30.00 -1.08 16.88
C PRO A 44 -30.73 -0.19 17.90
N GLU A 45 -31.20 -0.75 19.02
CA GLU A 45 -31.87 0.02 20.06
C GLU A 45 -30.91 1.02 20.71
N TYR A 46 -29.67 0.62 20.98
CA TYR A 46 -28.63 1.54 21.44
C TYR A 46 -28.49 2.72 20.48
N LEU A 47 -28.37 2.47 19.19
CA LEU A 47 -28.22 3.53 18.19
C LEU A 47 -29.45 4.46 18.08
N ARG A 48 -30.65 3.92 18.35
CA ARG A 48 -31.89 4.70 18.36
C ARG A 48 -31.96 5.65 19.55
N LEU A 49 -31.41 5.25 20.70
CA LEU A 49 -31.43 6.03 21.93
C LEU A 49 -30.33 7.10 21.99
N MET A 50 -29.26 6.95 21.20
CA MET A 50 -28.16 7.90 21.21
C MET A 50 -28.52 9.24 20.59
N ALA A 51 -28.03 10.31 21.20
CA ALA A 51 -28.19 11.67 20.68
C ALA A 51 -27.52 11.84 19.32
N LYS A 52 -28.11 12.68 18.48
CA LYS A 52 -27.64 13.01 17.12
C LYS A 52 -27.31 14.51 17.06
N PRO A 53 -26.19 14.94 17.66
CA PRO A 53 -25.91 16.36 17.84
C PRO A 53 -25.74 17.14 16.53
N ASP A 54 -25.35 16.45 15.46
CA ASP A 54 -25.10 17.01 14.13
C ASP A 54 -26.11 16.52 13.06
N GLY A 55 -27.19 15.86 13.49
CA GLY A 55 -28.22 15.31 12.60
C GLY A 55 -27.85 13.98 11.93
N LEU A 56 -26.61 13.50 12.08
CA LEU A 56 -26.20 12.18 11.61
C LEU A 56 -26.38 11.12 12.69
N PRO A 57 -26.68 9.86 12.34
CA PRO A 57 -26.64 8.74 13.28
C PRO A 57 -25.25 8.63 13.95
N VAL A 58 -25.19 8.09 15.17
CA VAL A 58 -23.90 7.82 15.82
C VAL A 58 -23.02 6.94 14.95
N MET A 59 -23.58 5.89 14.36
CA MET A 59 -22.94 5.12 13.30
C MET A 59 -23.44 5.59 11.94
N ALA A 60 -22.57 6.24 11.20
CA ALA A 60 -22.84 6.71 9.85
C ALA A 60 -21.71 6.25 8.94
N GLU A 61 -22.06 5.68 7.78
CA GLU A 61 -21.08 5.29 6.76
C GLU A 61 -20.29 6.51 6.32
N TRP A 62 -18.96 6.39 6.33
CA TRP A 62 -17.98 7.44 6.02
C TRP A 62 -18.03 8.67 6.97
N GLY A 63 -19.02 8.74 7.83
CA GLY A 63 -19.22 9.84 8.80
C GLY A 63 -18.70 9.53 10.20
N THR A 64 -18.53 8.25 10.54
CA THR A 64 -18.08 7.81 11.87
C THR A 64 -16.83 6.94 11.75
N SER A 65 -15.88 7.20 12.64
CA SER A 65 -14.71 6.35 12.86
C SER A 65 -14.85 5.59 14.16
N LEU A 66 -14.49 4.31 14.14
CA LEU A 66 -14.50 3.44 15.30
C LEU A 66 -13.07 3.03 15.66
N PHE A 67 -12.72 3.12 16.95
CA PHE A 67 -11.39 2.78 17.45
C PHE A 67 -11.49 1.68 18.48
N ALA A 68 -10.64 0.66 18.33
CA ALA A 68 -10.49 -0.41 19.30
C ALA A 68 -9.31 -0.09 20.21
N GLU A 69 -9.59 0.14 21.48
CA GLU A 69 -8.61 0.38 22.53
C GLU A 69 -8.50 -0.84 23.44
N TYR A 70 -7.27 -1.16 23.82
CA TYR A 70 -6.99 -2.18 24.84
C TYR A 70 -5.90 -1.67 25.79
N ASP A 71 -6.20 -1.66 27.08
CA ASP A 71 -5.28 -1.19 28.14
C ASP A 71 -4.76 0.24 27.89
N GLY A 72 -5.62 1.16 27.48
CA GLY A 72 -5.27 2.56 27.25
C GLY A 72 -4.44 2.83 25.99
N ARG A 73 -4.34 1.85 25.08
CA ARG A 73 -3.66 1.97 23.80
C ARG A 73 -4.62 1.70 22.64
N ILE A 74 -4.66 2.60 21.68
CA ILE A 74 -5.39 2.33 20.43
C ILE A 74 -4.67 1.22 19.70
N ARG A 75 -5.35 0.11 19.50
CA ARG A 75 -4.82 -1.07 18.79
C ARG A 75 -5.18 -1.04 17.32
N TRP A 76 -6.32 -0.44 17.00
CA TRP A 76 -6.82 -0.28 15.65
C TRP A 76 -7.77 0.90 15.57
N GLY A 77 -7.93 1.51 14.40
CA GLY A 77 -8.90 2.55 14.10
C GLY A 77 -9.25 2.55 12.63
N GLY A 78 -10.47 2.99 12.30
CA GLY A 78 -10.91 3.08 10.93
C GLY A 78 -12.30 3.69 10.81
N MET A 79 -12.69 3.97 9.58
CA MET A 79 -14.00 4.54 9.25
C MET A 79 -15.03 3.43 9.09
N VAL A 80 -16.24 3.68 9.51
CA VAL A 80 -17.40 2.85 9.17
C VAL A 80 -17.65 2.97 7.67
N THR A 81 -17.50 1.87 6.95
CA THR A 81 -17.65 1.83 5.48
C THR A 81 -18.94 1.19 5.03
N ASN A 82 -19.51 0.32 5.85
CA ASN A 82 -20.78 -0.32 5.51
C ASN A 82 -21.57 -0.66 6.78
N LEU A 83 -22.86 -0.44 6.70
CA LEU A 83 -23.86 -0.82 7.71
C LEU A 83 -24.87 -1.76 7.07
N GLY A 84 -25.18 -2.85 7.75
CA GLY A 84 -26.18 -3.81 7.29
C GLY A 84 -26.99 -4.39 8.44
N PHE A 85 -28.07 -5.08 8.13
CA PHE A 85 -28.85 -5.77 9.14
C PHE A 85 -28.58 -7.27 9.05
N GLU A 86 -28.31 -7.88 10.19
CA GLU A 86 -28.18 -9.33 10.33
C GLU A 86 -29.09 -9.80 11.47
N GLY A 87 -30.24 -10.30 11.12
CA GLY A 87 -31.30 -10.59 12.09
C GLY A 87 -31.80 -9.32 12.78
N GLN A 88 -31.63 -9.27 14.10
CA GLN A 88 -32.00 -8.11 14.92
C GLN A 88 -30.80 -7.20 15.25
N ALA A 89 -29.61 -7.51 14.78
CA ALA A 89 -28.42 -6.72 15.03
C ALA A 89 -28.02 -5.87 13.81
N MET A 90 -27.40 -4.72 14.04
CA MET A 90 -26.77 -3.96 12.99
C MET A 90 -25.33 -4.44 12.84
N LYS A 91 -25.00 -4.95 11.67
CA LYS A 91 -23.63 -5.31 11.30
C LYS A 91 -22.88 -4.05 10.87
N VAL A 92 -21.72 -3.84 11.46
CA VAL A 92 -20.84 -2.70 11.18
C VAL A 92 -19.54 -3.22 10.60
N THR A 93 -19.18 -2.71 9.44
CA THR A 93 -17.88 -2.98 8.79
C THR A 93 -17.08 -1.70 8.78
N CYS A 94 -15.83 -1.79 9.27
CA CYS A 94 -14.89 -0.68 9.30
C CYS A 94 -13.63 -1.01 8.52
N ALA A 95 -13.07 -0.01 7.84
CA ALA A 95 -11.78 -0.08 7.18
C ALA A 95 -10.89 1.08 7.64
N GLY A 96 -9.59 0.85 7.72
CA GLY A 96 -8.62 1.89 8.07
C GLY A 96 -8.68 3.10 7.12
N TYR A 97 -8.09 4.21 7.52
CA TYR A 97 -8.12 5.48 6.77
C TYR A 97 -7.45 5.37 5.40
N THR A 98 -6.53 4.42 5.23
CA THR A 98 -5.89 4.15 3.93
C THR A 98 -6.83 3.51 2.91
N ALA A 99 -8.07 3.16 3.29
CA ALA A 99 -9.14 2.81 2.35
C ALA A 99 -9.72 4.04 1.63
N TYR A 100 -9.65 5.23 2.25
CA TYR A 100 -10.28 6.45 1.74
C TYR A 100 -9.87 6.84 0.31
N PRO A 101 -8.59 6.77 -0.10
CA PRO A 101 -8.18 7.14 -1.45
C PRO A 101 -8.76 6.28 -2.57
N SER A 102 -9.28 5.09 -2.27
CA SER A 102 -9.80 4.15 -3.27
C SER A 102 -11.07 4.69 -3.92
N GLU A 103 -11.17 4.54 -5.24
CA GLU A 103 -12.29 4.99 -6.07
C GLU A 103 -12.47 6.53 -6.13
N ILE A 104 -11.54 7.29 -5.54
CA ILE A 104 -11.55 8.75 -5.63
C ILE A 104 -10.66 9.20 -6.79
N PRO A 105 -11.23 9.93 -7.81
CA PRO A 105 -10.44 10.45 -8.90
C PRO A 105 -9.50 11.57 -8.43
N TYR A 106 -8.28 11.58 -8.96
CA TYR A 106 -7.35 12.67 -8.73
C TYR A 106 -7.72 13.87 -9.62
N LEU A 107 -8.06 14.99 -9.00
CA LEU A 107 -8.48 16.24 -9.70
C LEU A 107 -7.48 17.39 -9.47
N GLY A 108 -6.32 17.11 -8.90
CA GLY A 108 -5.30 18.13 -8.57
C GLY A 108 -4.50 18.62 -9.76
N SER A 109 -3.54 19.48 -9.47
CA SER A 109 -2.56 19.96 -10.45
C SER A 109 -1.73 18.79 -10.97
N GLY A 110 -1.63 18.63 -12.30
CA GLY A 110 -0.92 17.52 -12.90
C GLY A 110 0.56 17.48 -12.55
N ILE A 111 1.07 16.28 -12.26
CA ILE A 111 2.50 16.02 -12.04
C ILE A 111 3.08 15.39 -13.30
N ARG A 112 4.22 15.91 -13.75
CA ARG A 112 5.05 15.33 -14.81
C ARG A 112 6.47 15.20 -14.29
N SER A 113 6.83 14.00 -13.88
CA SER A 113 8.14 13.70 -13.32
C SER A 113 9.11 13.25 -14.40
N GLY A 114 10.21 13.99 -14.61
CA GLY A 114 11.23 13.66 -15.60
C GLY A 114 10.82 13.97 -17.05
N ALA A 115 9.77 14.73 -17.28
CA ALA A 115 9.36 15.12 -18.65
C ALA A 115 10.37 16.08 -19.30
N LYS A 116 10.57 15.96 -20.62
CA LYS A 116 11.32 16.95 -21.39
C LYS A 116 10.48 18.21 -21.52
N ILE A 117 11.01 19.34 -21.03
CA ILE A 117 10.41 20.66 -21.16
C ILE A 117 11.07 21.34 -22.35
N PRO A 118 10.32 21.64 -23.42
CA PRO A 118 10.83 22.36 -24.56
C PRO A 118 11.44 23.71 -24.08
N GLN A 119 12.70 23.97 -24.41
CA GLN A 119 13.27 25.26 -24.18
C GLN A 119 12.53 26.28 -25.07
N LYS A 120 12.04 27.38 -24.46
CA LYS A 120 11.52 28.51 -25.22
C LYS A 120 12.66 29.10 -26.05
N TRP A 121 12.78 28.64 -27.27
CA TRP A 121 13.68 29.21 -28.23
C TRP A 121 12.89 30.26 -29.03
N LYS A 122 13.15 31.53 -28.71
CA LYS A 122 12.60 32.63 -29.49
C LYS A 122 13.46 32.73 -30.72
N TYR A 123 12.98 32.12 -31.78
CA TYR A 123 13.38 32.43 -33.09
C TYR A 123 12.56 33.66 -33.54
N ASP A 124 13.22 34.74 -33.84
CA ASP A 124 12.62 36.04 -34.18
C ASP A 124 12.23 36.13 -35.67
N GLY A 125 11.93 34.99 -36.32
CA GLY A 125 11.41 34.92 -37.68
C GLY A 125 12.43 35.20 -38.78
N LYS A 126 13.71 35.08 -38.49
CA LYS A 126 14.82 35.34 -39.42
C LYS A 126 15.18 34.20 -40.38
N ASP A 127 14.41 33.12 -40.40
CA ASP A 127 14.54 32.02 -41.37
C ASP A 127 13.14 31.68 -41.92
N LYS A 128 12.59 32.53 -42.74
CA LYS A 128 11.26 32.38 -43.27
C LYS A 128 11.11 31.26 -44.31
N ASN A 129 12.23 30.89 -44.91
CA ASN A 129 12.30 29.84 -45.93
C ASN A 129 12.76 28.48 -45.37
N ASN A 130 13.09 28.41 -44.08
CA ASN A 130 13.50 27.21 -43.36
C ASN A 130 14.74 26.51 -43.98
N ASP A 131 15.67 27.31 -44.52
CA ASP A 131 16.94 26.81 -45.09
C ASP A 131 18.07 26.64 -44.10
N GLY A 132 17.84 27.00 -42.84
CA GLY A 132 18.81 26.90 -41.75
C GLY A 132 19.80 28.09 -41.66
N TYR A 133 19.50 29.18 -42.37
CA TYR A 133 20.30 30.41 -42.36
C TYR A 133 19.41 31.63 -42.02
N ILE A 134 20.05 32.64 -41.46
CA ILE A 134 19.37 33.91 -41.12
C ILE A 134 19.11 34.72 -42.41
N ASP A 135 17.84 34.99 -42.71
CA ASP A 135 17.45 35.79 -43.84
C ASP A 135 18.05 37.22 -43.77
N GLY A 136 18.48 37.73 -44.92
CA GLY A 136 18.98 39.10 -45.03
C GLY A 136 20.42 39.31 -44.58
N THR A 137 21.14 38.28 -44.09
CA THR A 137 22.55 38.41 -43.74
C THR A 137 23.48 38.18 -44.94
N LYS A 138 24.53 39.03 -45.06
CA LYS A 138 25.60 38.86 -46.05
C LYS A 138 26.94 38.99 -45.34
N PRO A 139 27.77 37.95 -45.25
CA PRO A 139 27.52 36.55 -45.70
C PRO A 139 26.42 35.84 -44.94
N LYS A 140 25.79 34.79 -45.52
CA LYS A 140 24.74 33.98 -44.90
C LYS A 140 25.24 33.42 -43.57
N GLN A 141 24.60 33.80 -42.47
CA GLN A 141 24.90 33.30 -41.13
C GLN A 141 24.05 32.09 -40.84
N LYS A 142 24.71 30.99 -40.41
CA LYS A 142 24.01 29.77 -40.01
C LYS A 142 23.21 30.01 -38.73
N MET A 143 21.98 29.46 -38.72
CA MET A 143 21.15 29.50 -37.51
C MET A 143 21.86 28.88 -36.32
N PRO A 144 21.78 29.49 -35.14
CA PRO A 144 22.24 28.86 -33.92
C PRO A 144 21.45 27.57 -33.67
N LYS A 145 22.13 26.53 -33.23
CA LYS A 145 21.46 25.29 -32.87
C LYS A 145 20.46 25.54 -31.74
N ARG A 146 19.23 25.01 -31.89
CA ARG A 146 18.26 24.99 -30.80
C ARG A 146 18.90 24.38 -29.52
N PRO A 147 18.81 25.04 -28.37
CA PRO A 147 19.31 24.44 -27.13
C PRO A 147 18.53 23.15 -26.84
N PRO A 148 19.18 22.14 -26.25
CA PRO A 148 18.52 20.91 -25.89
C PRO A 148 17.41 21.18 -24.87
N ASP A 149 16.32 20.43 -24.97
CA ASP A 149 15.22 20.49 -24.01
C ASP A 149 15.72 20.16 -22.61
N LYS A 150 15.24 20.87 -21.59
CA LYS A 150 15.54 20.58 -20.19
C LYS A 150 14.63 19.45 -19.70
N ILE A 151 15.20 18.59 -18.88
CA ILE A 151 14.41 17.60 -18.15
C ILE A 151 13.79 18.26 -16.93
N SER A 152 12.51 18.04 -16.70
CA SER A 152 11.81 18.48 -15.49
C SER A 152 12.38 17.79 -14.26
N THR A 153 12.20 18.41 -13.09
CA THR A 153 12.55 17.77 -11.81
C THR A 153 11.86 16.42 -11.69
N ARG A 154 12.60 15.43 -11.21
CA ARG A 154 12.05 14.10 -10.91
C ARG A 154 11.54 14.08 -9.48
N TRP A 155 10.26 13.75 -9.32
CA TRP A 155 9.60 13.62 -8.04
C TRP A 155 10.04 12.35 -7.32
N ASP A 156 10.22 12.45 -6.01
CA ASP A 156 10.36 11.26 -5.16
C ASP A 156 9.00 10.55 -5.03
N ALA A 157 9.02 9.23 -4.90
CA ALA A 157 7.80 8.44 -4.81
C ALA A 157 6.95 8.84 -3.58
N PHE A 158 7.59 9.08 -2.42
CA PHE A 158 6.85 9.49 -1.22
C PHE A 158 6.31 10.92 -1.33
N ASP A 159 6.99 11.81 -2.06
CA ASP A 159 6.46 13.15 -2.34
C ASP A 159 5.16 13.09 -3.12
N VAL A 160 5.06 12.17 -4.09
CA VAL A 160 3.81 11.99 -4.85
C VAL A 160 2.71 11.45 -3.97
N VAL A 161 2.99 10.49 -3.09
CA VAL A 161 1.99 9.97 -2.14
C VAL A 161 1.52 11.08 -1.18
N ARG A 162 2.45 11.87 -0.62
CA ARG A 162 2.12 13.06 0.19
C ARG A 162 1.27 14.06 -0.57
N HIS A 163 1.60 14.32 -1.83
CA HIS A 163 0.86 15.24 -2.68
C HIS A 163 -0.58 14.76 -2.93
N ILE A 164 -0.78 13.46 -3.19
CA ILE A 164 -2.12 12.89 -3.36
C ILE A 164 -2.92 13.00 -2.05
N TRP A 165 -2.34 12.68 -0.89
CA TRP A 165 -3.00 12.82 0.40
C TRP A 165 -3.32 14.28 0.74
N ALA A 166 -2.41 15.22 0.45
CA ALA A 166 -2.66 16.64 0.63
C ALA A 166 -3.81 17.13 -0.27
N HIS A 167 -3.87 16.66 -1.53
CA HIS A 167 -4.98 16.93 -2.43
C HIS A 167 -6.30 16.39 -1.87
N LEU A 168 -6.33 15.13 -1.44
CA LEU A 168 -7.53 14.51 -0.86
C LEU A 168 -8.03 15.28 0.36
N GLN A 169 -7.14 15.68 1.28
CA GLN A 169 -7.50 16.40 2.49
C GLN A 169 -7.70 17.92 2.27
N SER A 170 -7.55 18.43 1.06
CA SER A 170 -7.81 19.85 0.75
C SER A 170 -9.30 20.20 0.68
N PHE A 171 -10.17 19.22 0.55
CA PHE A 171 -11.61 19.40 0.54
C PHE A 171 -12.18 19.49 1.97
N ASP A 172 -13.18 20.34 2.19
CA ASP A 172 -13.70 20.60 3.54
C ASP A 172 -14.22 19.34 4.25
N MET A 173 -14.91 18.46 3.55
CA MET A 173 -15.44 17.21 4.12
C MET A 173 -14.45 16.03 4.04
N ALA A 174 -13.18 16.30 3.81
CA ALA A 174 -12.13 15.29 3.69
C ALA A 174 -10.89 15.58 4.59
N LYS A 175 -11.03 16.47 5.55
CA LYS A 175 -9.98 16.83 6.52
C LYS A 175 -9.85 15.75 7.60
N LEU A 176 -9.35 14.58 7.20
CA LEU A 176 -9.24 13.39 8.05
C LEU A 176 -8.16 13.49 9.14
N GLY A 177 -7.31 14.52 9.10
CA GLY A 177 -6.21 14.67 10.05
C GLY A 177 -5.10 13.62 9.92
N VAL A 178 -5.04 12.93 8.77
CA VAL A 178 -3.99 11.95 8.48
C VAL A 178 -2.68 12.68 8.19
N THR A 179 -1.65 12.30 8.93
CA THR A 179 -0.27 12.76 8.72
C THR A 179 0.58 11.65 8.10
N LEU A 180 1.63 12.01 7.40
CA LEU A 180 2.53 11.06 6.73
C LEU A 180 3.97 11.37 7.07
N ASP A 181 4.84 10.35 7.03
CA ASP A 181 6.28 10.52 7.19
C ASP A 181 6.87 11.53 6.20
N GLY A 182 7.84 12.32 6.67
CA GLY A 182 8.47 13.39 5.90
C GLY A 182 9.73 13.01 5.13
N HIS A 183 10.26 11.80 5.31
CA HIS A 183 11.49 11.37 4.65
C HIS A 183 11.27 10.97 3.18
N ASP A 184 12.35 10.96 2.39
CA ASP A 184 12.34 10.54 0.98
C ASP A 184 12.45 9.02 0.85
N SER A 185 11.87 8.47 -0.23
CA SER A 185 11.99 7.05 -0.58
C SER A 185 13.35 6.71 -1.18
N GLY A 186 14.04 7.70 -1.74
CA GLY A 186 15.22 7.53 -2.57
C GLY A 186 14.93 7.02 -3.98
N TYR A 187 13.65 6.79 -4.33
CA TYR A 187 13.22 6.39 -5.66
C TYR A 187 12.59 7.56 -6.41
N LYS A 188 13.22 7.98 -7.51
CA LYS A 188 12.73 9.08 -8.35
C LYS A 188 11.93 8.54 -9.54
N LEU A 189 10.68 8.99 -9.66
CA LEU A 189 9.77 8.58 -10.72
C LEU A 189 10.18 9.14 -12.10
N GLY A 190 9.92 8.39 -13.16
CA GLY A 190 10.28 8.72 -14.54
C GLY A 190 11.76 8.48 -14.86
N ALA A 191 12.09 8.39 -16.15
CA ALA A 191 13.44 8.16 -16.61
C ALA A 191 14.33 9.40 -16.49
N ALA A 192 15.62 9.20 -16.18
CA ALA A 192 16.58 10.31 -16.03
C ALA A 192 16.92 11.02 -17.36
N ASN A 193 16.68 10.38 -18.50
CA ASN A 193 16.92 10.93 -19.83
C ASN A 193 15.70 11.70 -20.41
N GLY A 194 14.57 11.73 -19.67
CA GLY A 194 13.33 12.38 -20.09
C GLY A 194 12.58 11.69 -21.23
N GLU A 195 12.93 10.42 -21.55
CA GLU A 195 12.27 9.65 -22.61
C GLU A 195 11.03 8.90 -22.12
N ASP A 196 10.97 8.62 -20.83
CA ASP A 196 9.83 7.93 -20.19
C ASP A 196 9.44 8.69 -18.91
N PRO A 197 8.72 9.81 -19.04
CA PRO A 197 8.23 10.57 -17.90
C PRO A 197 7.13 9.80 -17.19
N TRP A 198 7.12 9.92 -15.84
CA TRP A 198 5.98 9.48 -15.05
C TRP A 198 4.99 10.65 -14.92
N GLU A 199 3.71 10.37 -15.14
CA GLU A 199 2.68 11.41 -15.18
C GLU A 199 1.47 11.05 -14.32
N LEU A 200 0.96 12.02 -13.56
CA LEU A 200 -0.32 12.01 -12.87
C LEU A 200 -1.14 13.20 -13.36
N LEU A 201 -2.10 12.94 -14.25
CA LEU A 201 -2.84 13.98 -14.95
C LEU A 201 -4.34 13.72 -14.78
N TRP A 202 -5.07 14.71 -14.24
CA TRP A 202 -6.48 14.58 -13.90
C TRP A 202 -7.38 14.14 -15.06
N TRP A 203 -7.06 14.55 -16.30
CA TRP A 203 -7.84 14.18 -17.50
C TRP A 203 -7.66 12.71 -17.93
N ASN A 204 -6.72 11.99 -17.35
CA ASN A 204 -6.57 10.55 -17.51
C ASN A 204 -7.43 9.77 -16.50
N ASN A 205 -8.20 10.49 -15.67
CA ASN A 205 -9.05 9.94 -14.62
C ASN A 205 -8.32 8.91 -13.72
N PRO A 206 -7.16 9.25 -13.16
CA PRO A 206 -6.44 8.31 -12.30
C PRO A 206 -7.13 8.19 -10.94
N ASP A 207 -7.27 6.97 -10.46
CA ASP A 207 -7.70 6.66 -9.10
C ASP A 207 -6.58 6.95 -8.10
N CYS A 208 -6.88 7.67 -7.03
CA CYS A 208 -5.90 8.05 -6.01
C CYS A 208 -5.30 6.84 -5.30
N GLY A 209 -6.12 5.86 -4.87
CA GLY A 209 -5.67 4.67 -4.17
C GLY A 209 -4.83 3.76 -5.05
N GLN A 210 -5.26 3.51 -6.28
CA GLN A 210 -4.48 2.73 -7.25
C GLN A 210 -3.14 3.43 -7.57
N THR A 211 -3.14 4.76 -7.69
CA THR A 211 -1.92 5.53 -7.93
C THR A 211 -0.96 5.42 -6.74
N ILE A 212 -1.43 5.60 -5.50
CA ILE A 212 -0.61 5.41 -4.30
C ILE A 212 0.03 4.02 -4.30
N ASN A 213 -0.78 2.97 -4.48
CA ASN A 213 -0.29 1.59 -4.49
C ASN A 213 0.74 1.34 -5.59
N SER A 214 0.50 1.87 -6.80
CA SER A 214 1.43 1.74 -7.93
C SER A 214 2.76 2.43 -7.64
N VAL A 215 2.73 3.65 -7.09
CA VAL A 215 3.92 4.43 -6.73
C VAL A 215 4.72 3.72 -5.63
N MET A 216 4.05 3.19 -4.59
CA MET A 216 4.70 2.43 -3.52
C MET A 216 5.34 1.15 -4.04
N GLN A 217 4.68 0.43 -4.97
CA GLN A 217 5.26 -0.74 -5.62
C GLN A 217 6.48 -0.40 -6.47
N LEU A 218 6.45 0.70 -7.23
CA LEU A 218 7.61 1.18 -8.01
C LEU A 218 8.80 1.48 -7.11
N ALA A 219 8.57 2.11 -5.97
CA ALA A 219 9.59 2.40 -4.97
C ALA A 219 10.03 1.16 -4.18
N LYS A 220 9.37 0.01 -4.34
CA LYS A 220 9.52 -1.19 -3.51
C LYS A 220 9.37 -0.86 -2.01
N ALA A 221 8.44 0.00 -1.70
CA ALA A 221 8.20 0.53 -0.38
C ALA A 221 6.89 0.00 0.21
N ASP A 222 6.82 -0.01 1.54
CA ASP A 222 5.61 -0.33 2.28
C ASP A 222 5.10 0.91 3.01
N TYR A 223 3.85 0.86 3.43
CA TYR A 223 3.28 1.81 4.37
C TYR A 223 2.50 1.09 5.47
N LEU A 224 2.36 1.75 6.61
CA LEU A 224 1.61 1.23 7.76
C LEU A 224 0.82 2.35 8.42
N GLU A 225 -0.48 2.13 8.53
CA GLU A 225 -1.38 3.02 9.24
C GLU A 225 -1.29 2.80 10.75
N ARG A 226 -1.23 3.90 11.52
CA ARG A 226 -1.23 3.90 12.98
C ARG A 226 -2.22 4.89 13.54
N HIS A 227 -2.85 4.50 14.63
CA HIS A 227 -3.69 5.35 15.46
C HIS A 227 -3.18 5.35 16.89
N TYR A 228 -3.09 6.50 17.49
CA TYR A 228 -2.59 6.62 18.85
C TYR A 228 -3.15 7.85 19.55
N TRP A 229 -3.23 7.77 20.87
CA TRP A 229 -3.54 8.94 21.68
C TRP A 229 -2.43 9.98 21.57
N ASP A 230 -2.80 11.26 21.47
CA ASP A 230 -1.82 12.33 21.66
C ASP A 230 -1.30 12.35 23.12
N GLY A 231 -0.29 13.21 23.37
CA GLY A 231 0.35 13.27 24.69
C GLY A 231 -0.60 13.66 25.84
N THR A 232 -1.71 14.33 25.54
CA THR A 232 -2.73 14.74 26.51
C THR A 232 -3.84 13.72 26.66
N LYS A 233 -3.93 12.75 25.75
CA LYS A 233 -5.05 11.78 25.61
C LYS A 233 -6.40 12.44 25.34
N GLU A 234 -6.38 13.63 24.74
CA GLU A 234 -7.60 14.35 24.36
C GLU A 234 -8.01 14.09 22.91
N LYS A 235 -7.05 13.65 22.06
CA LYS A 235 -7.28 13.40 20.64
C LYS A 235 -6.60 12.11 20.17
N ILE A 236 -7.27 11.43 19.26
CA ILE A 236 -6.67 10.30 18.52
C ILE A 236 -6.01 10.88 17.27
N ARG A 237 -4.74 10.53 17.07
CA ARG A 237 -3.93 10.92 15.92
C ARG A 237 -3.86 9.78 14.92
N HIS A 238 -3.81 10.16 13.65
CA HIS A 238 -3.72 9.24 12.52
C HIS A 238 -2.41 9.51 11.77
N HIS A 239 -1.62 8.47 11.59
CA HIS A 239 -0.33 8.60 10.94
C HIS A 239 -0.10 7.42 9.99
N ILE A 240 0.54 7.70 8.86
CA ILE A 240 1.01 6.69 7.92
C ILE A 240 2.53 6.72 7.91
N ASP A 241 3.12 5.64 8.43
CA ASP A 241 4.56 5.42 8.34
C ASP A 241 4.93 4.91 6.95
N PHE A 242 6.07 5.36 6.44
CA PHE A 242 6.64 4.86 5.20
C PHE A 242 7.91 4.06 5.45
N GLY A 243 8.03 2.90 4.83
CA GLY A 243 9.24 2.10 4.85
C GLY A 243 10.06 2.28 3.59
N THR A 244 11.22 2.93 3.70
CA THR A 244 12.18 2.99 2.59
C THR A 244 12.67 1.59 2.25
N ARG A 245 12.34 1.09 1.09
CA ARG A 245 12.45 -0.30 0.60
C ARG A 245 11.49 -1.25 1.30
N ARG A 246 11.40 -1.26 2.65
CA ARG A 246 10.45 -2.08 3.43
C ARG A 246 10.36 -1.59 4.87
N LEU A 247 9.19 -1.79 5.48
CA LEU A 247 9.02 -1.74 6.93
C LEU A 247 9.44 -3.08 7.55
N GLY A 248 9.82 -3.03 8.83
CA GLY A 248 10.21 -4.21 9.60
C GLY A 248 11.69 -4.56 9.51
N LYS A 249 12.07 -5.53 10.32
CA LYS A 249 13.44 -6.04 10.44
C LYS A 249 13.46 -7.57 10.54
N THR A 250 14.61 -8.17 10.35
CA THR A 250 14.78 -9.61 10.63
C THR A 250 14.83 -9.84 12.13
N ARG A 251 13.92 -10.67 12.63
CA ARG A 251 13.75 -10.99 14.06
C ARG A 251 14.38 -12.33 14.38
N SER A 252 15.71 -12.34 14.48
CA SER A 252 16.45 -13.50 14.97
C SER A 252 16.32 -13.74 16.49
N ASP A 253 15.80 -12.73 17.18
CA ASP A 253 15.52 -12.74 18.62
C ASP A 253 14.19 -13.42 18.98
N LEU A 254 13.31 -13.64 18.00
CA LEU A 254 12.02 -14.30 18.18
C LEU A 254 12.05 -15.70 17.56
N ARG A 255 11.41 -16.64 18.25
CA ARG A 255 11.27 -18.01 17.79
C ARG A 255 9.80 -18.40 17.69
N PHE A 256 9.40 -18.87 16.51
CA PHE A 256 8.08 -19.39 16.23
C PHE A 256 8.22 -20.88 15.88
N ALA A 257 7.80 -21.75 16.78
CA ALA A 257 7.99 -23.18 16.64
C ALA A 257 6.67 -23.94 16.90
N GLN A 258 6.42 -24.94 16.04
CA GLN A 258 5.34 -25.90 16.25
C GLN A 258 5.58 -26.70 17.53
N GLY A 259 4.54 -26.90 18.31
CA GLY A 259 4.64 -27.54 19.64
C GLY A 259 5.04 -26.59 20.78
N GLU A 260 5.52 -25.37 20.49
CA GLU A 260 5.78 -24.33 21.50
C GLU A 260 4.69 -23.25 21.48
N ASN A 261 4.79 -22.31 20.56
CA ASN A 261 3.90 -21.14 20.48
C ASN A 261 3.02 -21.13 19.22
N ILE A 262 3.30 -21.92 18.21
CA ILE A 262 2.39 -22.10 17.07
C ILE A 262 1.31 -23.10 17.47
N ILE A 263 0.05 -22.64 17.48
CA ILE A 263 -1.14 -23.44 17.79
C ILE A 263 -1.61 -24.16 16.54
N GLU A 264 -1.65 -23.42 15.43
CA GLU A 264 -2.18 -23.88 14.16
C GLU A 264 -1.34 -23.32 13.00
N ILE A 265 -1.18 -24.12 11.98
CA ILE A 265 -0.51 -23.77 10.74
C ILE A 265 -1.54 -23.92 9.64
N ALA A 266 -1.83 -22.83 8.93
CA ALA A 266 -2.62 -22.92 7.73
C ALA A 266 -1.91 -23.84 6.72
N THR A 267 -2.66 -24.72 6.08
CA THR A 267 -2.14 -25.73 5.16
C THR A 267 -1.10 -25.16 4.24
N PRO A 268 0.14 -25.66 4.27
CA PRO A 268 1.18 -25.22 3.36
C PRO A 268 0.71 -25.44 1.92
N HIS A 269 0.69 -24.35 1.16
CA HIS A 269 0.27 -24.45 -0.24
C HIS A 269 1.49 -24.66 -1.12
N ASN A 270 1.47 -25.79 -1.84
CA ASN A 270 2.29 -25.94 -3.03
C ASN A 270 1.49 -25.34 -4.20
N GLN A 271 1.84 -24.11 -4.60
CA GLN A 271 1.09 -23.36 -5.61
C GLN A 271 1.36 -23.90 -7.02
N GLY A 272 1.13 -25.21 -7.24
CA GLY A 272 1.31 -25.84 -8.57
C GLY A 272 0.55 -25.13 -9.67
N ASP A 273 -0.66 -24.63 -9.37
CA ASP A 273 -1.48 -23.86 -10.31
C ASP A 273 -0.86 -22.52 -10.68
N MET A 274 -0.05 -21.96 -9.81
CA MET A 274 0.65 -20.69 -10.04
C MET A 274 2.06 -20.87 -10.59
N PHE A 275 2.54 -22.11 -10.71
CA PHE A 275 3.90 -22.36 -11.22
C PHE A 275 4.08 -21.79 -12.63
N ALA A 276 5.15 -21.02 -12.84
CA ALA A 276 5.60 -20.55 -14.14
C ALA A 276 7.12 -20.61 -14.25
N SER A 277 7.60 -21.33 -15.23
CA SER A 277 9.03 -21.42 -15.56
C SER A 277 9.49 -20.38 -16.59
N ASP A 278 8.54 -19.68 -17.20
CA ASP A 278 8.78 -18.73 -18.29
C ASP A 278 7.85 -17.52 -18.14
N VAL A 279 8.38 -16.36 -17.84
CA VAL A 279 7.61 -15.13 -17.61
C VAL A 279 7.92 -14.12 -18.69
N TYR A 280 6.87 -13.65 -19.35
CA TYR A 280 6.93 -12.54 -20.32
C TYR A 280 6.38 -11.28 -19.69
N VAL A 281 7.08 -10.18 -19.88
CA VAL A 281 6.63 -8.84 -19.44
C VAL A 281 6.49 -7.96 -20.66
N LEU A 282 5.27 -7.49 -20.91
CA LEU A 282 4.98 -6.53 -21.98
C LEU A 282 5.03 -5.11 -21.42
N GLY A 283 5.80 -4.26 -22.06
CA GLY A 283 5.94 -2.85 -21.70
C GLY A 283 4.94 -1.93 -22.40
N LYS A 284 5.17 -0.61 -22.28
CA LYS A 284 4.45 0.44 -22.96
C LYS A 284 4.74 0.40 -24.46
N GLY A 285 3.71 0.21 -25.28
CA GLY A 285 3.80 0.16 -26.72
C GLY A 285 2.54 -0.37 -27.35
N THR A 286 2.47 -0.32 -28.70
CA THR A 286 1.36 -0.82 -29.50
C THR A 286 1.84 -1.76 -30.59
N GLY A 287 1.10 -2.85 -30.81
CA GLY A 287 1.38 -3.83 -31.84
C GLY A 287 2.75 -4.52 -31.66
N ALA A 288 3.39 -4.86 -32.78
CA ALA A 288 4.66 -5.62 -32.80
C ALA A 288 5.86 -4.85 -32.21
N LYS A 289 5.77 -3.54 -32.02
CA LYS A 289 6.84 -2.70 -31.43
C LYS A 289 6.78 -2.64 -29.92
N THR A 290 5.83 -3.32 -29.26
CA THR A 290 5.72 -3.36 -27.81
C THR A 290 6.99 -4.01 -27.21
N PRO A 291 7.72 -3.32 -26.31
CA PRO A 291 8.88 -3.90 -25.64
C PRO A 291 8.47 -5.15 -24.84
N ARG A 292 9.29 -6.20 -24.94
CA ARG A 292 9.02 -7.48 -24.31
C ARG A 292 10.27 -8.01 -23.63
N ALA A 293 10.24 -8.10 -22.30
CA ALA A 293 11.24 -8.84 -21.55
C ALA A 293 10.81 -10.30 -21.35
N ARG A 294 11.77 -11.19 -21.22
CA ARG A 294 11.54 -12.60 -20.93
C ARG A 294 12.49 -13.05 -19.82
N VAL A 295 11.95 -13.73 -18.81
CA VAL A 295 12.71 -14.37 -17.74
C VAL A 295 12.34 -15.85 -17.72
N VAL A 296 13.32 -16.70 -17.81
CA VAL A 296 13.13 -18.17 -17.92
C VAL A 296 14.12 -18.91 -17.04
N ASN A 297 13.61 -19.95 -16.37
CA ASN A 297 14.43 -20.94 -15.68
C ASN A 297 13.75 -22.31 -15.80
N TYR A 298 14.39 -23.25 -16.48
CA TYR A 298 13.87 -24.60 -16.68
C TYR A 298 14.48 -25.56 -15.65
N ASP A 299 13.61 -26.26 -14.92
CA ASP A 299 13.95 -27.16 -13.82
C ASP A 299 13.43 -28.60 -14.02
N LYS A 300 13.46 -29.11 -15.24
CA LYS A 300 12.94 -30.43 -15.64
C LYS A 300 11.42 -30.58 -15.60
N ARG A 301 10.67 -29.56 -15.14
CA ARG A 301 9.20 -29.54 -15.20
C ARG A 301 8.72 -29.06 -16.56
N VAL A 302 7.46 -29.38 -16.88
CA VAL A 302 6.83 -28.89 -18.11
C VAL A 302 6.85 -27.36 -18.12
N ARG A 303 7.22 -26.79 -19.26
CA ARG A 303 7.20 -25.34 -19.45
C ARG A 303 5.79 -24.79 -19.23
N ARG A 304 5.64 -23.91 -18.28
CA ARG A 304 4.45 -23.08 -18.09
C ARG A 304 4.82 -21.61 -18.24
N ALA A 305 4.19 -20.96 -19.21
CA ALA A 305 4.44 -19.56 -19.50
C ALA A 305 3.36 -18.67 -18.86
N ARG A 306 3.79 -17.55 -18.32
CA ARG A 306 2.92 -16.48 -17.79
C ARG A 306 3.27 -15.15 -18.46
N MET A 307 2.27 -14.34 -18.67
CA MET A 307 2.43 -12.99 -19.22
C MET A 307 1.88 -11.95 -18.25
N ILE A 308 2.66 -10.91 -18.01
CA ILE A 308 2.26 -9.73 -17.26
C ILE A 308 2.46 -8.47 -18.11
N THR A 309 1.71 -7.42 -17.83
CA THR A 309 1.76 -6.18 -18.59
C THR A 309 2.15 -5.01 -17.68
N ARG A 310 3.13 -4.22 -18.13
CA ARG A 310 3.62 -3.01 -17.47
C ARG A 310 3.55 -1.85 -18.47
N LYS A 311 2.34 -1.31 -18.68
CA LYS A 311 2.11 -0.20 -19.64
C LYS A 311 2.64 1.15 -19.17
N ASP A 312 3.17 1.21 -17.96
CA ASP A 312 3.80 2.36 -17.34
C ASP A 312 5.21 2.65 -17.87
N THR A 313 5.90 1.65 -18.42
CA THR A 313 7.29 1.80 -18.87
C THR A 313 7.60 1.04 -20.17
N ALA A 314 8.52 1.60 -20.96
CA ALA A 314 9.16 0.93 -22.10
C ALA A 314 10.61 0.49 -21.79
N ASN A 315 11.11 0.75 -20.58
CA ASN A 315 12.48 0.48 -20.19
C ASN A 315 12.71 -1.01 -19.97
N MET A 316 13.58 -1.62 -20.78
CA MET A 316 13.89 -3.06 -20.75
C MET A 316 14.45 -3.54 -19.42
N SER A 317 15.26 -2.73 -18.71
CA SER A 317 15.79 -3.07 -17.40
C SER A 317 14.66 -3.20 -16.38
N THR A 318 13.74 -2.23 -16.34
CA THR A 318 12.56 -2.24 -15.46
C THR A 318 11.65 -3.44 -15.76
N LEU A 319 11.43 -3.74 -17.04
CA LEU A 319 10.63 -4.90 -17.45
C LEU A 319 11.29 -6.21 -17.04
N THR A 320 12.62 -6.31 -17.17
CA THR A 320 13.37 -7.50 -16.77
C THR A 320 13.32 -7.71 -15.26
N GLU A 321 13.47 -6.65 -14.45
CA GLU A 321 13.36 -6.75 -13.00
C GLU A 321 11.94 -7.15 -12.56
N ALA A 322 10.90 -6.59 -13.19
CA ALA A 322 9.52 -7.02 -12.96
C ALA A 322 9.33 -8.51 -13.31
N GLY A 323 9.93 -8.96 -14.40
CA GLY A 323 9.91 -10.37 -14.80
C GLY A 323 10.63 -11.30 -13.81
N LYS A 324 11.78 -10.89 -13.28
CA LYS A 324 12.50 -11.65 -12.23
C LYS A 324 11.69 -11.76 -10.95
N ALA A 325 11.07 -10.66 -10.51
CA ALA A 325 10.21 -10.64 -9.34
C ALA A 325 9.01 -11.58 -9.51
N GLU A 326 8.35 -11.52 -10.65
CA GLU A 326 7.21 -12.40 -10.95
C GLU A 326 7.63 -13.86 -11.09
N HIS A 327 8.77 -14.14 -11.74
CA HIS A 327 9.31 -15.49 -11.84
C HIS A 327 9.62 -16.06 -10.46
N ALA A 328 10.31 -15.31 -9.58
CA ALA A 328 10.60 -15.73 -8.21
C ALA A 328 9.33 -16.03 -7.43
N ARG A 329 8.26 -15.27 -7.66
CA ARG A 329 6.92 -15.49 -7.10
C ARG A 329 6.36 -16.87 -7.48
N HIS A 330 6.52 -17.27 -8.70
CA HIS A 330 5.91 -18.48 -9.28
C HIS A 330 6.78 -19.73 -9.21
N THR A 331 8.04 -19.64 -8.81
CA THR A 331 8.94 -20.77 -8.65
C THR A 331 9.06 -21.26 -7.21
N GLN A 332 8.58 -20.52 -6.23
CA GLN A 332 8.64 -20.90 -4.82
C GLN A 332 7.59 -21.96 -4.50
N GLN A 333 8.05 -23.13 -4.04
CA GLN A 333 7.20 -24.31 -3.94
C GLN A 333 6.39 -24.44 -2.65
N LEU A 334 6.91 -23.93 -1.53
CA LEU A 334 6.23 -24.08 -0.23
C LEU A 334 6.09 -22.73 0.47
N THR A 335 4.86 -22.35 0.75
CA THR A 335 4.54 -21.14 1.50
C THR A 335 3.58 -21.51 2.63
N ILE A 336 3.84 -20.99 3.82
CA ILE A 336 2.90 -21.04 4.94
C ILE A 336 2.16 -19.71 4.94
N PRO A 337 0.88 -19.66 4.55
CA PRO A 337 0.16 -18.40 4.36
C PRO A 337 -0.27 -17.75 5.67
N ALA A 338 -0.48 -18.55 6.71
CA ALA A 338 -0.87 -18.06 8.03
C ALA A 338 -0.48 -19.02 9.13
N ILE A 339 -0.28 -18.48 10.33
CA ILE A 339 -0.12 -19.23 11.57
C ILE A 339 -1.00 -18.62 12.64
N ALA A 340 -1.59 -19.46 13.50
CA ALA A 340 -2.15 -19.05 14.77
C ALA A 340 -1.14 -19.30 15.88
N ILE A 341 -0.92 -18.33 16.74
CA ILE A 341 0.08 -18.38 17.80
C ILE A 341 -0.54 -17.99 19.15
N ARG A 342 0.08 -18.46 20.22
CA ARG A 342 -0.22 -18.05 21.60
C ARG A 342 0.93 -17.24 22.18
N HIS A 343 0.61 -16.45 23.20
CA HIS A 343 1.62 -15.75 23.98
C HIS A 343 2.68 -16.74 24.52
N HIS A 344 3.96 -16.42 24.32
CA HIS A 344 5.07 -17.25 24.76
C HIS A 344 6.31 -16.38 25.05
N TYR A 345 7.17 -16.81 25.97
CA TYR A 345 8.37 -16.02 26.29
C TYR A 345 9.34 -15.86 25.10
N ASN A 346 9.36 -16.83 24.17
CA ASN A 346 10.17 -16.77 22.95
C ASN A 346 9.62 -15.80 21.89
N ALA A 347 8.33 -15.51 21.94
CA ALA A 347 7.64 -14.54 21.07
C ALA A 347 6.43 -13.96 21.82
N PRO A 348 6.63 -13.01 22.73
CA PRO A 348 5.54 -12.34 23.42
C PRO A 348 4.59 -11.65 22.44
N LEU A 349 3.29 -11.64 22.73
CA LEU A 349 2.31 -10.95 21.88
C LEU A 349 2.67 -9.48 21.71
N GLY A 350 2.74 -9.03 20.45
CA GLY A 350 3.12 -7.66 20.10
C GLY A 350 4.62 -7.37 20.16
N SER A 351 5.48 -8.39 20.31
CA SER A 351 6.94 -8.22 20.23
C SER A 351 7.47 -8.09 18.80
N TRP A 352 6.67 -8.43 17.81
CA TRP A 352 6.94 -8.22 16.39
C TRP A 352 6.17 -7.01 15.86
N ASN A 353 6.50 -6.58 14.65
CA ASN A 353 5.77 -5.56 13.92
C ASN A 353 5.39 -6.09 12.53
N LEU A 354 4.36 -5.49 11.94
CA LEU A 354 4.06 -5.72 10.53
C LEU A 354 5.28 -5.37 9.68
N GLY A 355 5.61 -6.25 8.74
CA GLY A 355 6.81 -6.14 7.92
C GLY A 355 8.01 -6.92 8.45
N ASP A 356 8.05 -7.33 9.71
CA ASP A 356 9.16 -8.12 10.26
C ASP A 356 9.31 -9.48 9.56
N ARG A 357 10.56 -9.91 9.40
CA ARG A 357 10.90 -11.28 8.97
C ARG A 357 11.07 -12.15 10.21
N ILE A 358 10.31 -13.21 10.27
CA ILE A 358 10.33 -14.20 11.35
C ILE A 358 10.70 -15.59 10.82
N LEU A 359 11.41 -16.36 11.62
CA LEU A 359 11.75 -17.75 11.31
C LEU A 359 10.69 -18.68 11.86
N LEU A 360 10.05 -19.45 10.99
CA LEU A 360 9.11 -20.49 11.36
C LEU A 360 9.85 -21.84 11.42
N GLN A 361 9.75 -22.54 12.54
CA GLN A 361 10.18 -23.92 12.72
C GLN A 361 8.95 -24.82 12.78
N VAL A 362 8.69 -25.54 11.71
CA VAL A 362 7.48 -26.34 11.53
C VAL A 362 7.79 -27.70 10.95
N GLU A 363 6.99 -28.69 11.30
CA GLU A 363 7.00 -30.00 10.67
C GLU A 363 5.91 -30.04 9.60
N VAL A 364 6.30 -30.32 8.37
CA VAL A 364 5.37 -30.45 7.26
C VAL A 364 5.30 -31.92 6.84
N PRO A 365 4.11 -32.52 6.84
CA PRO A 365 3.96 -33.90 6.41
C PRO A 365 4.68 -34.16 5.08
N TRP A 366 5.39 -35.30 4.98
CA TRP A 366 6.21 -35.78 3.87
C TRP A 366 7.39 -34.88 3.42
N VAL A 367 7.58 -33.72 4.03
CA VAL A 367 8.76 -32.86 3.81
C VAL A 367 9.71 -32.93 5.01
N GLY A 368 9.16 -33.13 6.20
CA GLY A 368 9.90 -33.14 7.47
C GLY A 368 10.00 -31.77 8.12
N GLU A 369 10.99 -31.61 8.99
CA GLU A 369 11.25 -30.36 9.69
C GLU A 369 11.77 -29.29 8.73
N LEU A 370 11.16 -28.11 8.81
CA LEU A 370 11.50 -26.94 8.02
C LEU A 370 11.77 -25.72 8.89
N ALA A 371 12.80 -24.97 8.53
CA ALA A 371 13.08 -23.65 9.09
C ALA A 371 13.00 -22.62 7.94
N ILE A 372 11.91 -21.87 7.89
CA ILE A 372 11.63 -21.01 6.74
C ILE A 372 11.36 -19.57 7.19
N TRP A 373 12.06 -18.63 6.58
CA TRP A 373 11.82 -17.20 6.79
C TRP A 373 10.57 -16.73 6.09
N HIS A 374 9.66 -16.12 6.86
CA HIS A 374 8.46 -15.46 6.35
C HIS A 374 8.42 -14.01 6.82
N ARG A 375 7.68 -13.19 6.09
CA ARG A 375 7.40 -11.80 6.45
C ARG A 375 5.96 -11.70 6.94
N VAL A 376 5.76 -10.99 8.05
CA VAL A 376 4.43 -10.71 8.60
C VAL A 376 3.78 -9.61 7.78
N VAL A 377 2.68 -9.90 7.11
CA VAL A 377 1.95 -8.92 6.26
C VAL A 377 0.62 -8.50 6.84
N SER A 378 0.05 -9.32 7.73
CA SER A 378 -1.17 -8.98 8.46
C SER A 378 -1.16 -9.65 9.82
N GLU A 379 -1.81 -9.02 10.77
CA GLU A 379 -1.96 -9.56 12.13
C GLU A 379 -3.35 -9.28 12.68
N GLU A 380 -3.85 -10.23 13.44
CA GLU A 380 -5.06 -10.15 14.25
C GLU A 380 -4.67 -10.58 15.66
N ILE A 381 -4.48 -9.62 16.57
CA ILE A 381 -4.02 -9.90 17.94
C ILE A 381 -5.20 -9.79 18.88
N ASP A 382 -5.44 -10.87 19.66
CA ASP A 382 -6.35 -10.88 20.79
C ASP A 382 -5.56 -10.92 22.10
N PRO A 383 -5.31 -9.77 22.74
CA PRO A 383 -4.60 -9.73 24.01
C PRO A 383 -5.39 -10.37 25.15
N ALA A 384 -6.74 -10.40 25.06
CA ALA A 384 -7.58 -10.99 26.11
C ALA A 384 -7.50 -12.52 26.07
N ALA A 385 -7.54 -13.11 24.88
CA ALA A 385 -7.34 -14.55 24.70
C ALA A 385 -5.87 -14.98 24.77
N GLY A 386 -4.93 -14.04 24.70
CA GLY A 386 -3.50 -14.35 24.66
C GLY A 386 -3.07 -14.99 23.34
N THR A 387 -3.75 -14.71 22.23
CA THR A 387 -3.51 -15.32 20.92
C THR A 387 -3.33 -14.28 19.81
N ALA A 388 -2.76 -14.70 18.68
CA ALA A 388 -2.74 -13.91 17.48
C ALA A 388 -2.75 -14.80 16.23
N VAL A 389 -3.35 -14.28 15.13
CA VAL A 389 -3.25 -14.87 13.80
C VAL A 389 -2.35 -13.98 12.96
N LEU A 390 -1.29 -14.55 12.39
CA LEU A 390 -0.36 -13.87 11.53
C LEU A 390 -0.53 -14.38 10.10
N ARG A 391 -0.80 -13.46 9.16
CA ARG A 391 -0.72 -13.78 7.73
C ARG A 391 0.68 -13.46 7.24
N LEU A 392 1.19 -14.35 6.42
CA LEU A 392 2.60 -14.42 6.10
C LEU A 392 2.81 -14.43 4.58
N THR A 393 3.92 -13.86 4.16
CA THR A 393 4.44 -14.05 2.81
C THR A 393 5.89 -14.48 2.87
N ARG A 394 6.36 -15.19 1.86
CA ARG A 394 7.73 -15.65 1.85
C ARG A 394 8.70 -14.47 1.74
N SER A 395 9.76 -14.46 2.54
CA SER A 395 10.68 -13.31 2.63
C SER A 395 11.46 -13.03 1.35
N ASN A 396 11.69 -14.05 0.50
CA ASN A 396 12.40 -13.91 -0.78
C ASN A 396 11.54 -13.28 -1.88
N TYR A 397 10.26 -13.07 -1.61
CA TYR A 397 9.27 -12.56 -2.54
C TYR A 397 9.50 -11.11 -2.98
N TYR A 398 10.23 -10.34 -2.17
CA TYR A 398 10.48 -8.93 -2.39
C TYR A 398 12.00 -8.64 -2.40
N GLY A 399 12.78 -9.54 -2.86
CA GLY A 399 14.24 -9.67 -3.08
C GLY A 399 15.09 -8.46 -2.92
#